data_a1a5a82e3cf22e50dbd9913e08e824ad
#
_entry.id   a1a5a82e3cf22e50dbd9913e08e824ad
#
_cell.length_a   1.000
_cell.length_b   1.000
_cell.length_c   1.000
_cell.angle_alpha   90.00
_cell.angle_beta   90.00
_cell.angle_gamma   90.00
#
_symmetry.space_group_name_H-M   'P 1'
#
loop_
_entity.id
_entity.type
_entity.pdbx_description
1 polymer ?
#
loop_
_entity_poly.entity_id
_entity_poly.type
_entity_poly.pdbx_seq_one_letter_code
_entity_poly.pdbx_strand_id
1 'polypeptide(L)'
;MPRFTRAVLIFNPAARRMQAHRGRLLQQVLSALTAEGLKVHVAPTSGPGDATRLAREAVAARCEALVACGGDGTVNEVVGGMAGSEVPLLVIPGGTSNVLARELDLPGDLPACAALLHKGAMRRISLGRAGERRFVLMAGIGVDAGIVAASNFRLKRYLGEGAFWIAGFQQLARYHFSPFDLAVDGKPHRGTFALISKVKSYGGPFQLTPQANLFSNQFAICLFQSQMRWRYLYYLSQVARRNHMNLPDVLMLKGRTIEATGSATVQVQVDGELLGSLPQTISIQDDAIFLVVPRARSTDF
;
A
#
# COMPACT_ATOMS: atom_id res chain seq x y z
N MET A 1 4.03 -10.39 -26.16
CA MET A 1 4.58 -9.68 -25.00
C MET A 1 6.09 -9.62 -25.12
N PRO A 2 6.75 -8.54 -24.71
CA PRO A 2 8.20 -8.47 -24.73
C PRO A 2 8.74 -9.59 -23.82
N ARG A 3 9.76 -10.30 -24.32
CA ARG A 3 10.46 -11.31 -23.53
C ARG A 3 11.59 -10.59 -22.79
N PHE A 4 11.49 -10.48 -21.48
CA PHE A 4 12.55 -9.92 -20.65
C PHE A 4 13.69 -10.94 -20.54
N THR A 5 14.93 -10.47 -20.61
CA THR A 5 16.13 -11.29 -20.45
C THR A 5 16.95 -10.85 -19.24
N ARG A 6 16.75 -9.62 -18.75
CA ARG A 6 17.47 -9.04 -17.62
C ARG A 6 16.50 -8.39 -16.64
N ALA A 7 16.70 -8.64 -15.35
CA ALA A 7 15.94 -8.02 -14.30
C ALA A 7 16.83 -7.55 -13.14
N VAL A 8 16.40 -6.53 -12.42
CA VAL A 8 17.00 -6.13 -11.14
C VAL A 8 16.07 -6.57 -10.02
N LEU A 9 16.56 -7.41 -9.11
CA LEU A 9 15.85 -7.85 -7.92
C LEU A 9 16.26 -6.99 -6.73
N ILE A 10 15.36 -6.08 -6.31
CA ILE A 10 15.50 -5.31 -5.08
C ILE A 10 14.82 -6.08 -3.97
N PHE A 11 15.56 -6.44 -2.92
CA PHE A 11 14.99 -7.20 -1.81
C PHE A 11 15.41 -6.64 -0.46
N ASN A 12 14.53 -6.79 0.52
CA ASN A 12 14.79 -6.38 1.89
C ASN A 12 15.22 -7.59 2.74
N PRO A 13 16.51 -7.70 3.13
CA PRO A 13 17.00 -8.80 3.97
C PRO A 13 16.32 -8.85 5.34
N ALA A 14 15.85 -7.69 5.85
CA ALA A 14 15.16 -7.58 7.13
C ALA A 14 13.66 -7.92 7.06
N ALA A 15 13.11 -8.22 5.87
CA ALA A 15 11.72 -8.63 5.74
C ALA A 15 11.45 -9.94 6.47
N ARG A 16 10.28 -10.05 7.13
CA ARG A 16 9.98 -11.16 8.06
C ARG A 16 10.14 -12.54 7.42
N ARG A 17 9.64 -12.74 6.19
CA ARG A 17 9.77 -14.02 5.48
C ARG A 17 11.22 -14.32 5.08
N MET A 18 12.02 -13.28 4.76
CA MET A 18 13.45 -13.43 4.48
C MET A 18 14.21 -13.94 5.70
N GLN A 19 13.95 -13.36 6.89
CA GLN A 19 14.58 -13.77 8.15
C GLN A 19 14.11 -15.15 8.61
N ALA A 20 12.80 -15.43 8.51
CA ALA A 20 12.24 -16.72 8.93
C ALA A 20 12.82 -17.91 8.16
N HIS A 21 13.17 -17.72 6.91
CA HIS A 21 13.70 -18.76 6.03
C HIS A 21 15.23 -18.73 5.85
N ARG A 22 15.97 -17.98 6.70
CA ARG A 22 17.45 -17.93 6.71
C ARG A 22 18.08 -17.82 5.32
N GLY A 23 17.56 -16.93 4.47
CA GLY A 23 18.05 -16.70 3.10
C GLY A 23 17.57 -17.71 2.04
N ARG A 24 16.90 -18.79 2.42
CA ARG A 24 16.36 -19.78 1.45
C ARG A 24 15.35 -19.14 0.49
N LEU A 25 14.56 -18.18 0.99
CA LEU A 25 13.58 -17.46 0.16
C LEU A 25 14.27 -16.72 -0.99
N LEU A 26 15.39 -16.04 -0.75
CA LEU A 26 16.15 -15.37 -1.79
C LEU A 26 16.64 -16.37 -2.85
N GLN A 27 17.20 -17.51 -2.42
CA GLN A 27 17.65 -18.56 -3.34
C GLN A 27 16.49 -19.12 -4.18
N GLN A 28 15.34 -19.34 -3.56
CA GLN A 28 14.12 -19.79 -4.26
C GLN A 28 13.64 -18.76 -5.28
N VAL A 29 13.63 -17.47 -4.91
CA VAL A 29 13.27 -16.36 -5.82
C VAL A 29 14.24 -16.31 -7.00
N LEU A 30 15.56 -16.37 -6.74
CA LEU A 30 16.56 -16.36 -7.79
C LEU A 30 16.44 -17.57 -8.71
N SER A 31 16.27 -18.78 -8.14
CA SER A 31 16.07 -20.01 -8.92
C SER A 31 14.83 -19.91 -9.81
N ALA A 32 13.71 -19.38 -9.27
CA ALA A 32 12.47 -19.21 -10.03
C ALA A 32 12.65 -18.21 -11.20
N LEU A 33 13.29 -17.07 -10.97
CA LEU A 33 13.55 -16.07 -12.01
C LEU A 33 14.54 -16.60 -13.06
N THR A 34 15.58 -17.29 -12.63
CA THR A 34 16.57 -17.88 -13.56
C THR A 34 15.97 -19.01 -14.40
N ALA A 35 15.07 -19.81 -13.84
CA ALA A 35 14.33 -20.84 -14.57
C ALA A 35 13.47 -20.26 -15.70
N GLU A 36 12.98 -19.03 -15.56
CA GLU A 36 12.32 -18.27 -16.62
C GLU A 36 13.30 -17.64 -17.64
N GLY A 37 14.60 -17.91 -17.52
CA GLY A 37 15.65 -17.44 -18.45
C GLY A 37 16.15 -16.03 -18.19
N LEU A 38 15.92 -15.46 -17.00
CA LEU A 38 16.33 -14.11 -16.63
C LEU A 38 17.75 -14.09 -16.05
N LYS A 39 18.56 -13.13 -16.49
CA LYS A 39 19.78 -12.71 -15.80
C LYS A 39 19.41 -11.69 -14.74
N VAL A 40 19.58 -12.07 -13.46
CA VAL A 40 19.12 -11.27 -12.34
C VAL A 40 20.30 -10.56 -11.67
N HIS A 41 20.26 -9.23 -11.65
CA HIS A 41 21.13 -8.43 -10.78
C HIS A 41 20.47 -8.27 -9.41
N VAL A 42 21.17 -8.64 -8.34
CA VAL A 42 20.65 -8.67 -6.98
C VAL A 42 21.05 -7.40 -6.24
N ALA A 43 20.08 -6.65 -5.76
CA ALA A 43 20.25 -5.37 -5.06
C ALA A 43 19.60 -5.41 -3.66
N PRO A 44 20.37 -5.79 -2.60
CA PRO A 44 19.85 -5.77 -1.23
C PRO A 44 19.67 -4.35 -0.70
N THR A 45 18.60 -4.12 0.06
CA THR A 45 18.44 -2.87 0.80
C THR A 45 19.20 -2.92 2.12
N SER A 46 19.77 -1.79 2.54
CA SER A 46 20.49 -1.62 3.81
C SER A 46 19.68 -0.88 4.88
N GLY A 47 18.64 -0.12 4.48
CA GLY A 47 17.82 0.66 5.39
C GLY A 47 16.65 1.37 4.69
N PRO A 48 15.90 2.19 5.43
CA PRO A 48 14.83 3.01 4.87
C PRO A 48 15.33 3.96 3.77
N GLY A 49 14.55 4.08 2.68
CA GLY A 49 14.87 4.93 1.52
C GLY A 49 15.80 4.28 0.50
N ASP A 50 16.47 3.18 0.85
CA ASP A 50 17.46 2.54 -0.01
C ASP A 50 16.81 1.87 -1.23
N ALA A 51 15.63 1.27 -1.06
CA ALA A 51 14.89 0.68 -2.19
C ALA A 51 14.48 1.74 -3.22
N THR A 52 14.18 2.97 -2.79
CA THR A 52 13.91 4.11 -3.69
C THR A 52 15.15 4.48 -4.52
N ARG A 53 16.32 4.55 -3.87
CA ARG A 53 17.58 4.82 -4.54
C ARG A 53 17.94 3.74 -5.56
N LEU A 54 17.90 2.47 -5.13
CA LEU A 54 18.19 1.31 -5.98
C LEU A 54 17.25 1.22 -7.20
N ALA A 55 15.95 1.49 -7.00
CA ALA A 55 14.98 1.49 -8.10
C ALA A 55 15.29 2.62 -9.11
N ARG A 56 15.63 3.81 -8.63
CA ARG A 56 16.02 4.94 -9.50
C ARG A 56 17.28 4.64 -10.30
N GLU A 57 18.28 4.05 -9.67
CA GLU A 57 19.53 3.64 -10.32
C GLU A 57 19.27 2.55 -11.37
N ALA A 58 18.44 1.56 -11.07
CA ALA A 58 18.08 0.51 -12.01
C ALA A 58 17.32 1.05 -13.24
N VAL A 59 16.40 2.00 -13.05
CA VAL A 59 15.70 2.69 -14.13
C VAL A 59 16.67 3.51 -14.97
N ALA A 60 17.57 4.27 -14.35
CA ALA A 60 18.59 5.05 -15.04
C ALA A 60 19.55 4.17 -15.87
N ALA A 61 19.86 2.96 -15.36
CA ALA A 61 20.64 1.94 -16.06
C ALA A 61 19.84 1.18 -17.14
N ARG A 62 18.59 1.59 -17.41
CA ARG A 62 17.70 0.98 -18.41
C ARG A 62 17.51 -0.52 -18.21
N CYS A 63 17.23 -0.95 -16.98
CA CYS A 63 16.85 -2.34 -16.73
C CYS A 63 15.55 -2.69 -17.48
N GLU A 64 15.41 -3.95 -17.88
CA GLU A 64 14.23 -4.39 -18.64
C GLU A 64 13.02 -4.65 -17.74
N ALA A 65 13.27 -5.07 -16.49
CA ALA A 65 12.23 -5.29 -15.48
C ALA A 65 12.80 -5.08 -14.07
N LEU A 66 11.96 -4.61 -13.16
CA LEU A 66 12.22 -4.57 -11.72
C LEU A 66 11.43 -5.66 -11.02
N VAL A 67 12.07 -6.30 -10.05
CA VAL A 67 11.42 -7.27 -9.15
C VAL A 67 11.61 -6.76 -7.72
N ALA A 68 10.52 -6.45 -7.03
CA ALA A 68 10.55 -6.05 -5.63
C ALA A 68 10.19 -7.24 -4.75
N CYS A 69 11.12 -7.71 -3.91
CA CYS A 69 10.88 -8.77 -2.94
C CYS A 69 10.97 -8.24 -1.51
N GLY A 70 9.83 -8.01 -0.88
CA GLY A 70 9.76 -7.42 0.46
C GLY A 70 8.32 -7.28 0.95
N GLY A 71 8.13 -6.48 2.01
CA GLY A 71 6.81 -6.05 2.46
C GLY A 71 6.33 -4.80 1.72
N ASP A 72 5.11 -4.35 2.06
CA ASP A 72 4.47 -3.20 1.40
C ASP A 72 5.33 -1.93 1.43
N GLY A 73 6.07 -1.66 2.53
CA GLY A 73 7.00 -0.54 2.60
C GLY A 73 8.13 -0.61 1.57
N THR A 74 8.76 -1.79 1.41
CA THR A 74 9.81 -1.98 0.38
C THR A 74 9.24 -1.78 -1.02
N VAL A 75 8.04 -2.30 -1.27
CA VAL A 75 7.36 -2.15 -2.58
C VAL A 75 7.04 -0.68 -2.83
N ASN A 76 6.53 0.05 -1.83
CA ASN A 76 6.22 1.48 -1.95
C ASN A 76 7.49 2.32 -2.23
N GLU A 77 8.60 2.02 -1.56
CA GLU A 77 9.88 2.66 -1.86
C GLU A 77 10.34 2.40 -3.31
N VAL A 78 10.26 1.15 -3.80
CA VAL A 78 10.61 0.81 -5.19
C VAL A 78 9.72 1.61 -6.16
N VAL A 79 8.41 1.63 -5.91
CA VAL A 79 7.45 2.41 -6.71
C VAL A 79 7.79 3.89 -6.72
N GLY A 80 8.15 4.47 -5.56
CA GLY A 80 8.57 5.85 -5.46
C GLY A 80 9.82 6.17 -6.30
N GLY A 81 10.76 5.22 -6.38
CA GLY A 81 11.99 5.37 -7.16
C GLY A 81 11.81 5.23 -8.67
N MET A 82 10.82 4.42 -9.10
CA MET A 82 10.58 4.15 -10.51
C MET A 82 9.42 4.94 -11.12
N ALA A 83 8.73 5.75 -10.34
CA ALA A 83 7.54 6.47 -10.80
C ALA A 83 7.84 7.36 -12.02
N GLY A 84 7.01 7.22 -13.06
CA GLY A 84 7.19 7.88 -14.37
C GLY A 84 8.05 7.08 -15.35
N SER A 85 8.54 5.88 -14.98
CA SER A 85 9.29 5.02 -15.89
C SER A 85 8.38 4.02 -16.62
N GLU A 86 8.85 3.53 -17.76
CA GLU A 86 8.20 2.47 -18.53
C GLU A 86 8.63 1.07 -18.08
N VAL A 87 9.53 0.96 -17.11
CA VAL A 87 10.03 -0.33 -16.60
C VAL A 87 8.94 -1.03 -15.82
N PRO A 88 8.56 -2.28 -16.15
CA PRO A 88 7.55 -3.02 -15.41
C PRO A 88 8.08 -3.51 -14.06
N LEU A 89 7.21 -3.50 -13.05
CA LEU A 89 7.46 -3.99 -11.71
C LEU A 89 6.72 -5.32 -11.47
N LEU A 90 7.45 -6.36 -11.13
CA LEU A 90 6.91 -7.57 -10.52
C LEU A 90 7.07 -7.49 -9.00
N VAL A 91 6.01 -7.75 -8.26
CA VAL A 91 6.05 -7.83 -6.79
C VAL A 91 6.11 -9.29 -6.34
N ILE A 92 7.06 -9.60 -5.47
CA ILE A 92 7.17 -10.89 -4.78
C ILE A 92 6.93 -10.67 -3.28
N PRO A 93 5.86 -11.24 -2.69
CA PRO A 93 5.49 -10.99 -1.31
C PRO A 93 6.51 -11.58 -0.31
N GLY A 94 7.27 -10.72 0.34
CA GLY A 94 8.26 -11.07 1.37
C GLY A 94 7.92 -10.60 2.79
N GLY A 95 6.89 -9.78 2.94
CA GLY A 95 6.45 -9.21 4.21
C GLY A 95 5.38 -10.04 4.93
N THR A 96 4.70 -9.39 5.88
CA THR A 96 3.61 -9.98 6.67
C THR A 96 2.25 -9.74 6.00
N SER A 97 1.89 -8.50 5.76
CA SER A 97 0.56 -8.12 5.25
C SER A 97 0.45 -8.29 3.74
N ASN A 98 1.48 -7.83 2.99
CA ASN A 98 1.55 -7.91 1.53
C ASN A 98 0.23 -7.51 0.86
N VAL A 99 -0.27 -6.32 1.23
CA VAL A 99 -1.59 -5.82 0.81
C VAL A 99 -1.67 -5.71 -0.71
N LEU A 100 -0.61 -5.14 -1.34
CA LEU A 100 -0.57 -5.01 -2.80
C LEU A 100 -0.60 -6.38 -3.49
N ALA A 101 0.15 -7.36 -3.00
CA ALA A 101 0.19 -8.69 -3.59
C ALA A 101 -1.17 -9.41 -3.51
N ARG A 102 -1.89 -9.22 -2.39
CA ARG A 102 -3.27 -9.74 -2.23
C ARG A 102 -4.25 -9.03 -3.14
N GLU A 103 -4.16 -7.70 -3.28
CA GLU A 103 -5.04 -6.91 -4.17
C GLU A 103 -4.88 -7.31 -5.64
N LEU A 104 -3.67 -7.74 -6.01
CA LEU A 104 -3.33 -8.20 -7.35
C LEU A 104 -3.59 -9.71 -7.57
N ASP A 105 -4.07 -10.42 -6.57
CA ASP A 105 -4.22 -11.89 -6.60
C ASP A 105 -2.96 -12.62 -7.09
N LEU A 106 -1.77 -12.15 -6.63
CA LEU A 106 -0.51 -12.74 -7.02
C LEU A 106 -0.40 -14.19 -6.53
N PRO A 107 0.16 -15.11 -7.33
CA PRO A 107 0.40 -16.48 -6.90
C PRO A 107 1.21 -16.55 -5.62
N GLY A 108 0.80 -17.40 -4.68
CA GLY A 108 1.58 -17.68 -3.47
C GLY A 108 2.84 -18.53 -3.72
N ASP A 109 2.85 -19.23 -4.84
CA ASP A 109 3.96 -20.06 -5.34
C ASP A 109 4.96 -19.19 -6.11
N LEU A 110 6.25 -19.29 -5.74
CA LEU A 110 7.31 -18.44 -6.32
C LEU A 110 7.56 -18.71 -7.81
N PRO A 111 7.65 -19.96 -8.31
CA PRO A 111 7.73 -20.23 -9.73
C PRO A 111 6.59 -19.62 -10.54
N ALA A 112 5.35 -19.79 -10.09
CA ALA A 112 4.19 -19.18 -10.75
C ALA A 112 4.24 -17.65 -10.73
N CYS A 113 4.71 -17.06 -9.62
CA CYS A 113 4.87 -15.60 -9.51
C CYS A 113 5.97 -15.09 -10.46
N ALA A 114 7.13 -15.75 -10.53
CA ALA A 114 8.23 -15.39 -11.44
C ALA A 114 7.81 -15.50 -12.92
N ALA A 115 7.05 -16.54 -13.27
CA ALA A 115 6.52 -16.75 -14.61
C ALA A 115 5.62 -15.61 -15.11
N LEU A 116 5.07 -14.78 -14.22
CA LEU A 116 4.29 -13.62 -14.61
C LEU A 116 5.07 -12.62 -15.47
N LEU A 117 6.41 -12.53 -15.35
CA LEU A 117 7.21 -11.66 -16.21
C LEU A 117 7.03 -11.99 -17.70
N HIS A 118 6.74 -13.25 -18.03
CA HIS A 118 6.50 -13.67 -19.41
C HIS A 118 5.03 -13.96 -19.72
N LYS A 119 4.29 -14.46 -18.74
CA LYS A 119 2.90 -14.95 -18.91
C LYS A 119 1.87 -13.95 -18.41
N GLY A 120 2.24 -13.00 -17.55
CA GLY A 120 1.35 -11.98 -17.00
C GLY A 120 0.93 -10.91 -18.00
N ALA A 121 0.13 -10.00 -17.52
CA ALA A 121 -0.22 -8.76 -18.21
C ALA A 121 0.53 -7.58 -17.58
N MET A 122 0.95 -6.62 -18.38
CA MET A 122 1.43 -5.34 -17.88
C MET A 122 0.25 -4.37 -17.82
N ARG A 123 0.01 -3.79 -16.66
CA ARG A 123 -1.04 -2.81 -16.47
C ARG A 123 -0.49 -1.54 -15.84
N ARG A 124 -0.84 -0.39 -16.41
CA ARG A 124 -0.54 0.90 -15.78
C ARG A 124 -1.43 1.12 -14.59
N ILE A 125 -0.86 1.70 -13.54
CA ILE A 125 -1.60 2.19 -12.39
C ILE A 125 -1.25 3.64 -12.10
N SER A 126 -2.25 4.35 -11.61
CA SER A 126 -2.07 5.66 -10.99
C SER A 126 -1.57 5.50 -9.56
N LEU A 127 -0.80 6.46 -9.07
CA LEU A 127 -0.33 6.52 -7.69
C LEU A 127 -1.04 7.65 -6.94
N GLY A 128 -1.16 7.50 -5.63
CA GLY A 128 -1.47 8.61 -4.76
C GLY A 128 -0.23 9.47 -4.54
N ARG A 129 -0.44 10.79 -4.42
CA ARG A 129 0.58 11.77 -4.07
C ARG A 129 0.09 12.65 -2.93
N ALA A 130 0.91 12.79 -1.90
CA ALA A 130 0.69 13.70 -0.78
C ALA A 130 1.98 14.52 -0.57
N GLY A 131 1.96 15.80 -0.94
CA GLY A 131 3.18 16.59 -1.06
C GLY A 131 4.15 15.96 -2.07
N GLU A 132 5.39 15.71 -1.64
CA GLU A 132 6.40 15.03 -2.46
C GLU A 132 6.32 13.49 -2.38
N ARG A 133 5.53 12.97 -1.46
CA ARG A 133 5.45 11.53 -1.20
C ARG A 133 4.42 10.86 -2.09
N ARG A 134 4.82 9.77 -2.75
CA ARG A 134 3.95 8.89 -3.52
C ARG A 134 3.54 7.69 -2.67
N PHE A 135 2.37 7.14 -2.94
CA PHE A 135 1.88 5.93 -2.29
C PHE A 135 1.03 5.08 -3.24
N VAL A 136 1.00 3.79 -2.97
CA VAL A 136 0.33 2.79 -3.82
C VAL A 136 -1.03 2.39 -3.26
N LEU A 137 -1.13 2.30 -1.93
CA LEU A 137 -2.26 1.66 -1.28
C LEU A 137 -3.25 2.69 -0.74
N MET A 138 -2.84 3.47 0.25
CA MET A 138 -3.78 4.34 0.97
C MET A 138 -3.13 5.46 1.75
N ALA A 139 -3.91 6.51 2.00
CA ALA A 139 -3.62 7.54 3.00
C ALA A 139 -4.72 7.55 4.07
N GLY A 140 -4.33 7.73 5.33
CA GLY A 140 -5.23 7.84 6.47
C GLY A 140 -5.07 9.17 7.16
N ILE A 141 -6.20 9.82 7.52
CA ILE A 141 -6.25 11.09 8.24
C ILE A 141 -6.96 10.88 9.56
N GLY A 142 -6.35 11.24 10.67
CA GLY A 142 -6.93 11.13 12.00
C GLY A 142 -6.44 9.92 12.78
N VAL A 143 -7.36 9.14 13.38
CA VAL A 143 -7.03 8.06 14.33
C VAL A 143 -6.07 7.01 13.77
N ASP A 144 -6.16 6.72 12.49
CA ASP A 144 -5.28 5.77 11.81
C ASP A 144 -3.81 6.22 11.85
N ALA A 145 -3.57 7.47 11.49
CA ALA A 145 -2.24 8.06 11.59
C ALA A 145 -1.74 8.13 13.05
N GLY A 146 -2.64 8.36 14.00
CA GLY A 146 -2.35 8.31 15.43
C GLY A 146 -1.91 6.92 15.89
N ILE A 147 -2.54 5.85 15.38
CA ILE A 147 -2.13 4.46 15.64
C ILE A 147 -0.75 4.18 15.04
N VAL A 148 -0.50 4.65 13.83
CA VAL A 148 0.80 4.52 13.15
C VAL A 148 1.89 5.25 13.95
N ALA A 149 1.62 6.47 14.40
CA ALA A 149 2.56 7.28 15.20
C ALA A 149 2.86 6.66 16.57
N ALA A 150 1.87 6.06 17.22
CA ALA A 150 2.03 5.41 18.54
C ALA A 150 2.64 4.02 18.42
N SER A 151 2.58 3.37 17.26
CA SER A 151 3.14 2.05 17.07
C SER A 151 4.65 2.11 17.01
N ASN A 152 5.34 1.73 18.11
CA ASN A 152 6.77 1.51 18.11
C ASN A 152 7.12 0.49 17.03
N PHE A 153 7.91 0.88 16.02
CA PHE A 153 8.35 0.04 14.91
C PHE A 153 8.97 -1.29 15.35
N ARG A 154 9.57 -1.31 16.55
CA ARG A 154 10.14 -2.50 17.19
C ARG A 154 9.07 -3.51 17.65
N LEU A 155 7.92 -3.04 18.14
CA LEU A 155 6.84 -3.91 18.64
C LEU A 155 6.12 -4.63 17.48
N LYS A 156 5.94 -3.96 16.34
CA LYS A 156 5.36 -4.51 15.10
C LYS A 156 6.18 -5.70 14.57
N ARG A 157 7.50 -5.68 14.80
CA ARG A 157 8.44 -6.72 14.36
C ARG A 157 8.30 -8.04 15.17
N TYR A 158 7.95 -7.97 16.46
CA TYR A 158 7.95 -9.12 17.36
C TYR A 158 6.58 -9.75 17.61
N LEU A 159 5.50 -8.99 17.59
CA LEU A 159 4.18 -9.41 18.06
C LEU A 159 3.15 -9.67 16.96
N GLY A 160 3.47 -9.43 15.68
CA GLY A 160 2.59 -9.72 14.56
C GLY A 160 1.33 -8.85 14.49
N GLU A 161 0.34 -9.28 13.68
CA GLU A 161 -0.90 -8.53 13.43
C GLU A 161 -1.75 -8.33 14.71
N GLY A 162 -1.76 -9.30 15.64
CA GLY A 162 -2.56 -9.21 16.87
C GLY A 162 -2.16 -8.05 17.79
N ALA A 163 -0.86 -7.76 17.90
CA ALA A 163 -0.39 -6.64 18.73
C ALA A 163 -0.72 -5.28 18.12
N PHE A 164 -0.76 -5.19 16.80
CA PHE A 164 -1.22 -3.98 16.12
C PHE A 164 -2.67 -3.65 16.50
N TRP A 165 -3.54 -4.66 16.58
CA TRP A 165 -4.93 -4.48 16.98
C TRP A 165 -5.08 -4.11 18.45
N ILE A 166 -4.30 -4.72 19.36
CA ILE A 166 -4.32 -4.37 20.80
C ILE A 166 -3.83 -2.93 21.00
N ALA A 167 -2.75 -2.53 20.36
CA ALA A 167 -2.25 -1.15 20.41
C ALA A 167 -3.27 -0.18 19.79
N GLY A 168 -3.93 -0.58 18.70
CA GLY A 168 -5.03 0.17 18.07
C GLY A 168 -6.19 0.40 19.02
N PHE A 169 -6.63 -0.61 19.78
CA PHE A 169 -7.70 -0.47 20.77
C PHE A 169 -7.31 0.45 21.93
N GLN A 170 -6.08 0.33 22.44
CA GLN A 170 -5.59 1.21 23.50
C GLN A 170 -5.48 2.66 23.04
N GLN A 171 -5.02 2.87 21.80
CA GLN A 171 -4.94 4.20 21.21
C GLN A 171 -6.33 4.77 20.96
N LEU A 172 -7.27 3.98 20.47
CA LEU A 172 -8.66 4.40 20.23
C LEU A 172 -9.33 4.92 21.53
N ALA A 173 -9.07 4.26 22.66
CA ALA A 173 -9.60 4.66 23.97
C ALA A 173 -9.05 6.02 24.46
N ARG A 174 -7.86 6.41 24.02
CA ARG A 174 -7.18 7.65 24.41
C ARG A 174 -7.24 8.73 23.34
N TYR A 175 -7.59 8.38 22.10
CA TYR A 175 -7.57 9.30 20.98
C TYR A 175 -8.64 10.37 21.10
N HIS A 176 -8.25 11.61 20.78
CA HIS A 176 -9.19 12.73 20.66
C HIS A 176 -9.60 12.87 19.19
N PHE A 177 -10.86 12.57 18.90
CA PHE A 177 -11.41 12.61 17.55
C PHE A 177 -11.69 14.05 17.11
N SER A 178 -10.62 14.81 16.87
CA SER A 178 -10.70 16.18 16.37
C SER A 178 -11.32 16.18 14.97
N PRO A 179 -12.37 17.00 14.75
CA PRO A 179 -12.95 17.12 13.42
C PRO A 179 -11.99 17.88 12.50
N PHE A 180 -12.08 17.56 11.21
CA PHE A 180 -11.38 18.25 10.13
C PHE A 180 -12.30 18.40 8.93
N ASP A 181 -12.00 19.38 8.10
CA ASP A 181 -12.71 19.62 6.86
C ASP A 181 -11.98 18.91 5.71
N LEU A 182 -12.75 18.30 4.80
CA LEU A 182 -12.28 17.52 3.68
C LEU A 182 -13.00 17.96 2.41
N ALA A 183 -12.30 18.61 1.49
CA ALA A 183 -12.85 18.89 0.17
C ALA A 183 -12.44 17.78 -0.81
N VAL A 184 -13.43 17.11 -1.40
CA VAL A 184 -13.23 16.05 -2.41
C VAL A 184 -13.65 16.59 -3.77
N ASP A 185 -12.69 16.82 -4.65
CA ASP A 185 -12.91 17.49 -5.95
C ASP A 185 -13.72 18.79 -5.79
N GLY A 186 -13.35 19.59 -4.77
CA GLY A 186 -13.98 20.86 -4.42
C GLY A 186 -15.28 20.76 -3.62
N LYS A 187 -15.83 19.57 -3.38
CA LYS A 187 -17.05 19.38 -2.58
C LYS A 187 -16.69 19.23 -1.10
N PRO A 188 -17.23 20.12 -0.22
CA PRO A 188 -16.88 20.11 1.19
C PRO A 188 -17.58 18.99 1.96
N HIS A 189 -16.84 18.36 2.85
CA HIS A 189 -17.29 17.36 3.82
C HIS A 189 -16.59 17.61 5.15
N ARG A 190 -17.13 17.04 6.23
CA ARG A 190 -16.52 17.13 7.55
C ARG A 190 -16.48 15.75 8.20
N GLY A 191 -15.36 15.42 8.83
CA GLY A 191 -15.16 14.13 9.47
C GLY A 191 -14.13 14.15 10.57
N THR A 192 -13.88 13.01 11.15
CA THR A 192 -12.92 12.79 12.25
C THR A 192 -11.92 11.67 11.94
N PHE A 193 -12.24 10.87 10.94
CA PHE A 193 -11.33 9.88 10.33
C PHE A 193 -11.68 9.72 8.86
N ALA A 194 -10.68 9.76 7.99
CA ALA A 194 -10.81 9.45 6.57
C ALA A 194 -9.77 8.43 6.13
N LEU A 195 -10.21 7.42 5.39
CA LEU A 195 -9.35 6.53 4.62
C LEU A 195 -9.51 6.85 3.13
N ILE A 196 -8.43 7.21 2.46
CA ILE A 196 -8.33 7.54 1.05
C ILE A 196 -7.52 6.44 0.39
N SER A 197 -8.15 5.58 -0.41
CA SER A 197 -7.55 4.30 -0.78
C SER A 197 -7.67 3.98 -2.27
N LYS A 198 -6.68 3.27 -2.78
CA LYS A 198 -6.64 2.64 -4.11
C LYS A 198 -6.98 1.15 -4.03
N VAL A 199 -6.99 0.57 -2.82
CA VAL A 199 -7.16 -0.87 -2.58
C VAL A 199 -8.33 -1.14 -1.63
N LYS A 200 -8.94 -2.32 -1.73
CA LYS A 200 -10.09 -2.70 -0.90
C LYS A 200 -9.68 -2.98 0.54
N SER A 201 -8.54 -3.64 0.69
CA SER A 201 -8.05 -4.14 1.97
C SER A 201 -7.30 -3.07 2.75
N TYR A 202 -7.75 -2.77 3.96
CA TYR A 202 -7.07 -1.85 4.87
C TYR A 202 -5.89 -2.52 5.59
N GLY A 203 -6.04 -3.81 5.87
CA GLY A 203 -5.06 -4.64 6.57
C GLY A 203 -5.77 -5.86 7.16
N GLY A 204 -5.13 -7.04 7.08
CA GLY A 204 -5.78 -8.27 7.48
C GLY A 204 -7.09 -8.52 6.71
N PRO A 205 -8.18 -8.93 7.39
CA PRO A 205 -9.46 -9.25 6.74
C PRO A 205 -10.37 -8.02 6.51
N PHE A 206 -9.96 -6.83 6.97
CA PHE A 206 -10.83 -5.65 7.00
C PHE A 206 -10.81 -4.90 5.67
N GLN A 207 -12.00 -4.57 5.19
CA GLN A 207 -12.22 -3.79 3.97
C GLN A 207 -13.02 -2.54 4.31
N LEU A 208 -12.34 -1.37 4.37
CA LEU A 208 -13.00 -0.09 4.62
C LEU A 208 -13.50 0.55 3.33
N THR A 209 -12.86 0.25 2.23
CA THR A 209 -13.17 0.79 0.90
C THR A 209 -13.38 -0.33 -0.12
N PRO A 210 -14.43 -1.17 0.02
CA PRO A 210 -14.64 -2.34 -0.84
C PRO A 210 -14.87 -1.98 -2.31
N GLN A 211 -15.21 -0.73 -2.60
CA GLN A 211 -15.35 -0.19 -3.96
C GLN A 211 -14.06 0.36 -4.55
N ALA A 212 -12.94 0.29 -3.82
CA ALA A 212 -11.64 0.70 -4.32
C ALA A 212 -11.19 -0.21 -5.47
N ASN A 213 -10.46 0.36 -6.41
CA ASN A 213 -9.87 -0.36 -7.53
C ASN A 213 -8.50 0.24 -7.83
N LEU A 214 -7.46 -0.57 -7.70
CA LEU A 214 -6.08 -0.16 -7.93
C LEU A 214 -5.86 0.44 -9.33
N PHE A 215 -6.61 -0.05 -10.32
CA PHE A 215 -6.52 0.37 -11.71
C PHE A 215 -7.40 1.57 -12.06
N SER A 216 -8.19 2.06 -11.10
CA SER A 216 -8.94 3.31 -11.27
C SER A 216 -8.01 4.51 -11.13
N ASN A 217 -8.31 5.60 -11.83
CA ASN A 217 -7.67 6.90 -11.63
C ASN A 217 -8.42 7.78 -10.61
N GLN A 218 -9.16 7.17 -9.72
CA GLN A 218 -9.82 7.82 -8.58
C GLN A 218 -9.52 7.06 -7.29
N PHE A 219 -9.54 7.76 -6.17
CA PHE A 219 -9.57 7.15 -4.85
C PHE A 219 -11.00 6.74 -4.48
N ALA A 220 -11.12 5.65 -3.73
CA ALA A 220 -12.28 5.39 -2.90
C ALA A 220 -12.00 5.96 -1.50
N ILE A 221 -12.97 6.69 -0.94
CA ILE A 221 -12.82 7.39 0.33
C ILE A 221 -13.91 6.90 1.28
N CYS A 222 -13.49 6.50 2.48
CA CYS A 222 -14.40 6.20 3.59
C CYS A 222 -14.20 7.27 4.67
N LEU A 223 -15.20 8.10 4.91
CA LEU A 223 -15.16 9.23 5.84
C LEU A 223 -16.11 8.98 7.01
N PHE A 224 -15.58 8.92 8.22
CA PHE A 224 -16.31 8.78 9.48
C PHE A 224 -16.50 10.13 10.13
N GLN A 225 -17.72 10.45 10.58
CA GLN A 225 -18.09 11.80 11.01
C GLN A 225 -18.23 11.96 12.54
N SER A 226 -18.34 10.85 13.28
CA SER A 226 -18.60 10.94 14.72
C SER A 226 -17.36 11.35 15.52
N GLN A 227 -17.56 12.18 16.54
CA GLN A 227 -16.55 12.53 17.53
C GLN A 227 -16.63 11.64 18.79
N MET A 228 -17.63 10.74 18.88
CA MET A 228 -17.87 9.92 20.05
C MET A 228 -17.02 8.64 20.02
N ARG A 229 -16.20 8.42 21.04
CA ARG A 229 -15.34 7.22 21.17
C ARG A 229 -16.14 5.91 21.06
N TRP A 230 -17.31 5.85 21.71
CA TRP A 230 -18.17 4.66 21.68
C TRP A 230 -18.69 4.35 20.28
N ARG A 231 -18.91 5.37 19.47
CA ARG A 231 -19.31 5.22 18.06
C ARG A 231 -18.22 4.53 17.25
N TYR A 232 -16.95 4.76 17.57
CA TYR A 232 -15.82 4.10 16.90
C TYR A 232 -15.73 2.61 17.22
N LEU A 233 -16.09 2.19 18.45
CA LEU A 233 -16.22 0.75 18.77
C LEU A 233 -17.34 0.11 17.95
N TYR A 234 -18.44 0.82 17.77
CA TYR A 234 -19.53 0.38 16.92
C TYR A 234 -19.09 0.32 15.43
N TYR A 235 -18.38 1.36 14.93
CA TYR A 235 -17.81 1.34 13.57
C TYR A 235 -16.93 0.11 13.34
N LEU A 236 -16.04 -0.23 14.26
CA LEU A 236 -15.19 -1.43 14.15
C LEU A 236 -16.02 -2.70 14.02
N SER A 237 -17.10 -2.84 14.80
CA SER A 237 -18.01 -3.97 14.70
C SER A 237 -18.73 -4.05 13.34
N GLN A 238 -19.08 -2.89 12.77
CA GLN A 238 -19.75 -2.82 11.47
C GLN A 238 -18.75 -3.03 10.30
N VAL A 239 -17.52 -2.57 10.42
CA VAL A 239 -16.44 -2.87 9.47
C VAL A 239 -16.17 -4.37 9.43
N ALA A 240 -16.09 -5.04 10.60
CA ALA A 240 -15.92 -6.48 10.67
C ALA A 240 -17.07 -7.25 10.00
N ARG A 241 -18.28 -6.72 10.07
CA ARG A 241 -19.48 -7.27 9.41
C ARG A 241 -19.68 -6.78 7.97
N ARG A 242 -18.77 -5.93 7.46
CA ARG A 242 -18.86 -5.26 6.13
C ARG A 242 -20.15 -4.45 5.94
N ASN A 243 -20.70 -3.92 7.01
CA ASN A 243 -21.97 -3.17 7.05
C ASN A 243 -21.78 -1.68 7.35
N HIS A 244 -20.57 -1.19 7.53
CA HIS A 244 -20.27 0.20 7.89
C HIS A 244 -20.73 1.21 6.82
N MET A 245 -20.80 0.80 5.56
CA MET A 245 -21.25 1.67 4.45
C MET A 245 -22.71 2.08 4.54
N ASN A 246 -23.52 1.35 5.33
CA ASN A 246 -24.95 1.62 5.53
C ASN A 246 -25.22 2.56 6.72
N LEU A 247 -24.17 3.04 7.39
CA LEU A 247 -24.33 3.91 8.54
C LEU A 247 -24.53 5.36 8.07
N PRO A 248 -25.45 6.12 8.70
CA PRO A 248 -25.78 7.49 8.27
C PRO A 248 -24.64 8.50 8.49
N ASP A 249 -23.69 8.18 9.36
CA ASP A 249 -22.52 8.97 9.72
C ASP A 249 -21.21 8.41 9.15
N VAL A 250 -21.31 7.59 8.10
CA VAL A 250 -20.19 7.10 7.29
C VAL A 250 -20.45 7.43 5.83
N LEU A 251 -19.58 8.22 5.22
CA LEU A 251 -19.71 8.61 3.82
C LEU A 251 -18.73 7.82 2.97
N MET A 252 -19.24 7.22 1.90
CA MET A 252 -18.44 6.59 0.86
C MET A 252 -18.38 7.51 -0.35
N LEU A 253 -17.18 8.06 -0.63
CA LEU A 253 -16.95 9.05 -1.66
C LEU A 253 -15.94 8.52 -2.68
N LYS A 254 -15.88 9.17 -3.84
CA LYS A 254 -14.83 8.98 -4.85
C LYS A 254 -14.32 10.33 -5.28
N GLY A 255 -13.03 10.43 -5.57
CA GLY A 255 -12.43 11.67 -6.05
C GLY A 255 -10.98 11.52 -6.44
N ARG A 256 -10.45 12.55 -7.07
CA ARG A 256 -9.07 12.60 -7.56
C ARG A 256 -8.20 13.53 -6.72
N THR A 257 -8.78 14.62 -6.22
CA THR A 257 -8.09 15.62 -5.41
C THR A 257 -8.81 15.78 -4.09
N ILE A 258 -8.08 15.63 -3.02
CA ILE A 258 -8.58 15.73 -1.65
C ILE A 258 -7.75 16.77 -0.92
N GLU A 259 -8.42 17.84 -0.48
CA GLU A 259 -7.82 18.87 0.36
C GLU A 259 -8.36 18.69 1.78
N ALA A 260 -7.46 18.43 2.71
CA ALA A 260 -7.81 18.25 4.11
C ALA A 260 -7.22 19.39 4.95
N THR A 261 -8.09 20.06 5.72
CA THR A 261 -7.71 21.16 6.59
C THR A 261 -8.27 20.97 7.99
N GLY A 262 -7.57 21.46 9.00
CA GLY A 262 -7.98 21.29 10.40
C GLY A 262 -6.83 21.55 11.37
N SER A 263 -6.99 21.08 12.61
CA SER A 263 -5.97 21.23 13.64
C SER A 263 -4.67 20.50 13.26
N ALA A 264 -3.51 21.11 13.55
CA ALA A 264 -2.20 20.49 13.42
C ALA A 264 -2.01 19.25 14.33
N THR A 265 -2.94 18.96 15.24
CA THR A 265 -2.96 17.73 16.02
C THR A 265 -3.49 16.53 15.25
N VAL A 266 -4.19 16.76 14.12
CA VAL A 266 -4.69 15.69 13.26
C VAL A 266 -3.57 15.22 12.34
N GLN A 267 -3.14 14.00 12.55
CA GLN A 267 -2.03 13.39 11.82
C GLN A 267 -2.50 12.73 10.53
N VAL A 268 -1.58 12.60 9.59
CA VAL A 268 -1.76 11.96 8.29
C VAL A 268 -0.68 10.91 8.09
N GLN A 269 -1.07 9.74 7.61
CA GLN A 269 -0.18 8.67 7.21
C GLN A 269 -0.37 8.29 5.74
N VAL A 270 0.64 7.71 5.10
CA VAL A 270 0.58 7.09 3.77
C VAL A 270 1.29 5.73 3.80
N ASP A 271 0.60 4.71 3.31
CA ASP A 271 1.08 3.30 3.26
C ASP A 271 1.68 2.81 4.59
N GLY A 272 1.11 3.26 5.72
CA GLY A 272 1.52 2.87 7.06
C GLY A 272 2.73 3.63 7.61
N GLU A 273 3.12 4.75 7.02
CA GLU A 273 4.17 5.64 7.51
C GLU A 273 3.63 7.04 7.75
N LEU A 274 4.04 7.64 8.87
CA LEU A 274 3.61 9.00 9.22
C LEU A 274 4.13 10.00 8.17
N LEU A 275 3.20 10.79 7.61
CA LEU A 275 3.50 11.88 6.69
C LEU A 275 3.72 13.21 7.41
N GLY A 276 2.92 13.43 8.46
CA GLY A 276 2.88 14.68 9.21
C GLY A 276 1.47 14.98 9.69
N SER A 277 1.10 16.25 9.73
CA SER A 277 -0.21 16.73 10.19
C SER A 277 -0.92 17.57 9.12
N LEU A 278 -2.17 17.91 9.36
CA LEU A 278 -2.92 18.84 8.52
C LEU A 278 -2.31 20.27 8.55
N PRO A 279 -2.46 21.06 7.47
CA PRO A 279 -3.19 20.75 6.24
C PRO A 279 -2.42 19.85 5.27
N GLN A 280 -3.15 19.09 4.45
CA GLN A 280 -2.57 18.22 3.42
C GLN A 280 -3.42 18.21 2.15
N THR A 281 -2.76 18.13 1.00
CA THR A 281 -3.40 17.87 -0.29
C THR A 281 -2.96 16.50 -0.81
N ILE A 282 -3.94 15.66 -1.13
CA ILE A 282 -3.74 14.32 -1.67
C ILE A 282 -4.35 14.27 -3.06
N SER A 283 -3.58 13.84 -4.04
CA SER A 283 -4.01 13.81 -5.44
C SER A 283 -3.60 12.54 -6.15
N ILE A 284 -4.25 12.24 -7.28
CA ILE A 284 -3.86 11.14 -8.18
C ILE A 284 -2.76 11.64 -9.14
N GLN A 285 -1.70 10.86 -9.26
CA GLN A 285 -0.75 10.92 -10.35
C GLN A 285 -1.09 9.81 -11.34
N ASP A 286 -1.58 10.17 -12.51
CA ASP A 286 -2.01 9.21 -13.53
C ASP A 286 -0.83 8.44 -14.13
N ASP A 287 -1.10 7.22 -14.57
CA ASP A 287 -0.22 6.36 -15.37
C ASP A 287 1.24 6.31 -14.89
N ALA A 288 1.41 6.23 -13.59
CA ALA A 288 2.71 6.47 -12.95
C ALA A 288 3.70 5.31 -13.10
N ILE A 289 3.22 4.05 -13.12
CA ILE A 289 4.05 2.85 -13.25
C ILE A 289 3.32 1.71 -13.98
N PHE A 290 4.12 0.77 -14.51
CA PHE A 290 3.60 -0.53 -14.96
C PHE A 290 3.76 -1.60 -13.88
N LEU A 291 2.69 -2.33 -13.57
CA LEU A 291 2.71 -3.55 -12.76
C LEU A 291 2.55 -4.78 -13.66
N VAL A 292 3.32 -5.81 -13.32
CA VAL A 292 3.12 -7.16 -13.87
C VAL A 292 2.09 -7.87 -13.01
N VAL A 293 0.98 -8.27 -13.63
CA VAL A 293 -0.18 -8.85 -12.93
C VAL A 293 -0.61 -10.17 -13.60
N PRO A 294 -1.30 -11.06 -12.90
CA PRO A 294 -1.96 -12.20 -13.54
C PRO A 294 -2.88 -11.73 -14.66
N ARG A 295 -2.98 -12.51 -15.73
CA ARG A 295 -4.05 -12.29 -16.72
C ARG A 295 -5.38 -12.61 -16.05
N ALA A 296 -6.37 -11.72 -16.15
CA ALA A 296 -7.72 -12.01 -15.71
C ALA A 296 -8.17 -13.33 -16.36
N ARG A 297 -8.76 -14.21 -15.57
CA ARG A 297 -9.46 -15.38 -16.14
C ARG A 297 -10.61 -14.82 -16.97
N SER A 298 -10.87 -15.39 -18.15
CA SER A 298 -11.88 -14.95 -19.11
C SER A 298 -13.35 -15.01 -18.60
N THR A 299 -13.57 -15.10 -17.29
CA THR A 299 -14.87 -15.21 -16.63
C THR A 299 -15.27 -13.93 -15.86
N ASP A 300 -14.46 -12.86 -15.89
CA ASP A 300 -14.72 -11.63 -15.14
C ASP A 300 -15.16 -10.45 -16.04
N PHE A 301 -16.06 -10.72 -17.00
CA PHE A 301 -16.77 -9.68 -17.79
C PHE A 301 -18.27 -9.72 -17.50
#